data_e7889f90d913f5b4b36ce8910af2d15e
#
_entry.id   e7889f90d913f5b4b36ce8910af2d15e
#
_cell.length_a   1.000
_cell.length_b   1.000
_cell.length_c   1.000
_cell.angle_alpha   90.00
_cell.angle_beta   90.00
_cell.angle_gamma   90.00
#
_symmetry.space_group_name_H-M   'P 1'
#
loop_
_entity.id
_entity.type
_entity.pdbx_description
1 polymer ?
#
loop_
_entity_poly.entity_id
_entity_poly.type
_entity_poly.pdbx_seq_one_letter_code
_entity_poly.pdbx_strand_id
1 'polypeptide(L)'
;MKLKSILFPILFFVFIFSSCKHELKDDAAKVGDAMCRNIEIMNKLRAADPADSVTMQKLRMQQHQLEIEMTIIYKEFGEKYKEKTKDPNFNKKFNMELRRAMLDCPSLSEKDREIFEKELNK
;
A
#
# COMPACT_ATOMS: atom_id res chain seq x y z
N MET A 1 19.34 -7.49 43.11
CA MET A 1 17.93 -7.56 42.69
C MET A 1 17.42 -6.29 42.01
N LYS A 2 18.10 -5.15 42.09
CA LYS A 2 17.71 -3.91 41.44
C LYS A 2 18.09 -3.81 39.93
N LEU A 3 18.98 -4.70 39.43
CA LEU A 3 19.41 -4.68 38.03
C LEU A 3 18.40 -5.34 37.07
N LYS A 4 17.53 -6.24 37.57
CA LYS A 4 16.52 -6.93 36.72
C LYS A 4 15.35 -6.04 36.33
N SER A 5 15.07 -4.97 37.08
CA SER A 5 13.95 -4.05 36.83
C SER A 5 14.28 -2.98 35.77
N ILE A 6 15.55 -2.74 35.48
CA ILE A 6 15.98 -1.69 34.53
C ILE A 6 16.11 -2.27 33.11
N LEU A 7 16.40 -3.58 32.98
CA LEU A 7 16.53 -4.22 31.68
C LEU A 7 15.18 -4.46 30.97
N PHE A 8 14.10 -4.59 31.73
CA PHE A 8 12.79 -4.88 31.18
C PHE A 8 12.17 -3.70 30.37
N PRO A 9 12.25 -2.44 30.84
CA PRO A 9 11.74 -1.32 30.05
C PRO A 9 12.62 -1.00 28.81
N ILE A 10 13.92 -1.27 28.88
CA ILE A 10 14.82 -1.05 27.73
C ILE A 10 14.55 -2.06 26.62
N LEU A 11 14.29 -3.32 26.95
CA LEU A 11 13.92 -4.35 25.99
C LEU A 11 12.56 -4.07 25.32
N PHE A 12 11.61 -3.53 26.10
CA PHE A 12 10.28 -3.14 25.61
C PHE A 12 10.38 -1.94 24.63
N PHE A 13 11.29 -1.00 24.89
CA PHE A 13 11.50 0.17 24.03
C PHE A 13 12.14 -0.20 22.68
N VAL A 14 13.03 -1.20 22.65
CA VAL A 14 13.64 -1.69 21.39
C VAL A 14 12.61 -2.39 20.52
N PHE A 15 11.65 -3.10 21.10
CA PHE A 15 10.55 -3.74 20.36
C PHE A 15 9.62 -2.73 19.68
N ILE A 16 9.38 -1.57 20.28
CA ILE A 16 8.52 -0.52 19.70
C ILE A 16 9.17 0.10 18.47
N PHE A 17 10.49 0.28 18.44
CA PHE A 17 11.19 0.86 17.29
C PHE A 17 11.29 -0.09 16.09
N SER A 18 11.38 -1.40 16.30
CA SER A 18 11.42 -2.38 15.20
C SER A 18 10.03 -2.62 14.59
N SER A 19 8.93 -2.51 15.38
CA SER A 19 7.57 -2.67 14.87
C SER A 19 7.14 -1.54 13.93
N CYS A 20 7.61 -0.29 14.12
CA CYS A 20 7.26 0.85 13.25
C CYS A 20 7.73 0.71 11.80
N LYS A 21 8.88 0.07 11.55
CA LYS A 21 9.37 -0.18 10.17
C LYS A 21 8.54 -1.23 9.44
N HIS A 22 8.13 -2.29 10.14
CA HIS A 22 7.27 -3.33 9.58
C HIS A 22 5.86 -2.82 9.32
N GLU A 23 5.30 -1.98 10.19
CA GLU A 23 3.97 -1.40 9.99
C GLU A 23 3.86 -0.56 8.73
N LEU A 24 4.81 0.34 8.46
CA LEU A 24 4.80 1.16 7.25
C LEU A 24 4.88 0.31 5.99
N LYS A 25 5.71 -0.71 5.98
CA LYS A 25 5.83 -1.66 4.87
C LYS A 25 4.52 -2.42 4.66
N ASP A 26 3.89 -2.89 5.72
CA ASP A 26 2.63 -3.62 5.66
C ASP A 26 1.47 -2.73 5.20
N ASP A 27 1.42 -1.50 5.68
CA ASP A 27 0.41 -0.53 5.25
C ASP A 27 0.62 -0.10 3.80
N ALA A 28 1.86 0.09 3.37
CA ALA A 28 2.19 0.33 1.96
C ALA A 28 1.82 -0.85 1.07
N ALA A 29 2.00 -2.09 1.55
CA ALA A 29 1.59 -3.29 0.85
C ALA A 29 0.06 -3.39 0.69
N LYS A 30 -0.71 -3.00 1.71
CA LYS A 30 -2.19 -2.92 1.60
C LYS A 30 -2.63 -1.91 0.55
N VAL A 31 -2.04 -0.72 0.55
CA VAL A 31 -2.32 0.30 -0.46
C VAL A 31 -1.93 -0.20 -1.84
N GLY A 32 -0.75 -0.80 -1.98
CA GLY A 32 -0.27 -1.37 -3.23
C GLY A 32 -1.15 -2.49 -3.78
N ASP A 33 -1.64 -3.38 -2.91
CA ASP A 33 -2.57 -4.44 -3.29
C ASP A 33 -3.90 -3.88 -3.82
N ALA A 34 -4.47 -2.89 -3.13
CA ALA A 34 -5.69 -2.24 -3.58
C ALA A 34 -5.49 -1.52 -4.93
N MET A 35 -4.38 -0.82 -5.12
CA MET A 35 -4.02 -0.19 -6.39
C MET A 35 -3.84 -1.23 -7.51
N CYS A 36 -3.19 -2.36 -7.22
CA CYS A 36 -3.01 -3.45 -8.17
C CYS A 36 -4.35 -4.04 -8.63
N ARG A 37 -5.25 -4.31 -7.70
CA ARG A 37 -6.61 -4.78 -8.00
C ARG A 37 -7.40 -3.76 -8.83
N ASN A 38 -7.21 -2.47 -8.57
CA ASN A 38 -7.83 -1.41 -9.37
C ASN A 38 -7.33 -1.41 -10.81
N ILE A 39 -6.01 -1.54 -11.02
CA ILE A 39 -5.40 -1.66 -12.36
C ILE A 39 -5.97 -2.89 -13.08
N GLU A 40 -6.06 -4.03 -12.41
CA GLU A 40 -6.61 -5.26 -12.97
C GLU A 40 -8.06 -5.08 -13.43
N ILE A 41 -8.92 -4.51 -12.60
CA ILE A 41 -10.34 -4.25 -12.94
C ILE A 41 -10.44 -3.28 -14.11
N MET A 42 -9.64 -2.20 -14.12
CA MET A 42 -9.61 -1.25 -15.23
C MET A 42 -9.17 -1.91 -16.55
N ASN A 43 -8.17 -2.79 -16.50
CA ASN A 43 -7.74 -3.55 -17.68
C ASN A 43 -8.84 -4.49 -18.19
N LYS A 44 -9.53 -5.17 -17.28
CA LYS A 44 -10.69 -6.02 -17.63
C LYS A 44 -11.84 -5.22 -18.25
N LEU A 45 -12.14 -4.04 -17.71
CA LEU A 45 -13.17 -3.14 -18.24
C LEU A 45 -12.83 -2.67 -19.68
N ARG A 46 -11.55 -2.35 -19.94
CA ARG A 46 -11.10 -1.94 -21.27
C ARG A 46 -11.15 -3.07 -22.28
N ALA A 47 -10.90 -4.30 -21.85
CA ALA A 47 -10.88 -5.48 -22.69
C ALA A 47 -12.27 -6.12 -22.88
N ALA A 48 -13.25 -5.81 -22.02
CA ALA A 48 -14.58 -6.38 -22.08
C ALA A 48 -15.37 -5.86 -23.30
N ASP A 49 -16.20 -6.74 -23.88
CA ASP A 49 -17.15 -6.34 -24.92
C ASP A 49 -18.23 -5.42 -24.31
N PRO A 50 -18.38 -4.18 -24.81
CA PRO A 50 -19.45 -3.27 -24.32
C PRO A 50 -20.85 -3.82 -24.49
N ALA A 51 -21.07 -4.76 -25.41
CA ALA A 51 -22.35 -5.42 -25.64
C ALA A 51 -22.67 -6.51 -24.58
N ASP A 52 -21.64 -7.02 -23.89
CA ASP A 52 -21.82 -7.96 -22.77
C ASP A 52 -22.19 -7.22 -21.48
N SER A 53 -23.47 -6.92 -21.35
CA SER A 53 -24.00 -6.16 -20.20
C SER A 53 -23.79 -6.85 -18.86
N VAL A 54 -23.80 -8.18 -18.82
CA VAL A 54 -23.63 -8.97 -17.58
C VAL A 54 -22.20 -8.84 -17.08
N THR A 55 -21.21 -9.06 -17.94
CA THR A 55 -19.79 -8.89 -17.59
C THR A 55 -19.47 -7.45 -17.19
N MET A 56 -19.98 -6.47 -17.96
CA MET A 56 -19.79 -5.05 -17.65
C MET A 56 -20.36 -4.67 -16.28
N GLN A 57 -21.56 -5.12 -15.97
CA GLN A 57 -22.21 -4.85 -14.68
C GLN A 57 -21.41 -5.47 -13.53
N LYS A 58 -20.96 -6.71 -13.68
CA LYS A 58 -20.14 -7.40 -12.67
C LYS A 58 -18.83 -6.65 -12.40
N LEU A 59 -18.13 -6.23 -13.45
CA LEU A 59 -16.86 -5.48 -13.31
C LEU A 59 -17.07 -4.12 -12.65
N ARG A 60 -18.16 -3.41 -12.98
CA ARG A 60 -18.49 -2.13 -12.34
C ARG A 60 -18.82 -2.30 -10.86
N MET A 61 -19.52 -3.37 -10.50
CA MET A 61 -19.78 -3.69 -9.08
C MET A 61 -18.47 -3.96 -8.32
N GLN A 62 -17.57 -4.73 -8.92
CA GLN A 62 -16.24 -4.97 -8.32
C GLN A 62 -15.45 -3.68 -8.16
N GLN A 63 -15.48 -2.81 -9.16
CA GLN A 63 -14.84 -1.49 -9.09
C GLN A 63 -15.41 -0.66 -7.95
N HIS A 64 -16.73 -0.59 -7.83
CA HIS A 64 -17.38 0.17 -6.77
C HIS A 64 -17.04 -0.35 -5.37
N GLN A 65 -17.03 -1.66 -5.18
CA GLN A 65 -16.62 -2.28 -3.91
C GLN A 65 -15.17 -1.94 -3.57
N LEU A 66 -14.29 -1.99 -4.56
CA LEU A 66 -12.89 -1.64 -4.37
C LEU A 66 -12.70 -0.15 -4.04
N GLU A 67 -13.45 0.74 -4.66
CA GLU A 67 -13.43 2.18 -4.34
C GLU A 67 -13.81 2.45 -2.87
N ILE A 68 -14.81 1.75 -2.35
CA ILE A 68 -15.18 1.82 -0.94
C ILE A 68 -14.03 1.33 -0.05
N GLU A 69 -13.46 0.17 -0.38
CA GLU A 69 -12.33 -0.40 0.35
C GLU A 69 -11.11 0.54 0.35
N MET A 70 -10.76 1.10 -0.80
CA MET A 70 -9.67 2.07 -0.94
C MET A 70 -9.91 3.33 -0.10
N THR A 71 -11.14 3.83 -0.06
CA THR A 71 -11.51 4.97 0.76
C THR A 71 -11.27 4.69 2.25
N ILE A 72 -11.62 3.50 2.73
CA ILE A 72 -11.37 3.07 4.11
C ILE A 72 -9.86 2.97 4.37
N ILE A 73 -9.11 2.31 3.49
CA ILE A 73 -7.66 2.16 3.61
C ILE A 73 -6.95 3.53 3.68
N TYR A 74 -7.31 4.46 2.80
CA TYR A 74 -6.72 5.80 2.79
C TYR A 74 -7.10 6.61 4.02
N LYS A 75 -8.33 6.48 4.52
CA LYS A 75 -8.76 7.13 5.75
C LYS A 75 -7.98 6.61 6.95
N GLU A 76 -7.88 5.31 7.11
CA GLU A 76 -7.12 4.67 8.20
C GLU A 76 -5.64 5.06 8.13
N PHE A 77 -5.04 5.05 6.96
CA PHE A 77 -3.66 5.49 6.74
C PHE A 77 -3.48 6.96 7.11
N GLY A 78 -4.37 7.83 6.65
CA GLY A 78 -4.34 9.26 6.94
C GLY A 78 -4.47 9.57 8.43
N GLU A 79 -5.32 8.85 9.16
CA GLU A 79 -5.47 8.99 10.61
C GLU A 79 -4.24 8.46 11.37
N LYS A 80 -3.75 7.29 10.98
CA LYS A 80 -2.59 6.64 11.62
C LYS A 80 -1.31 7.46 11.49
N TYR A 81 -1.08 8.07 10.32
CA TYR A 81 0.16 8.80 10.01
C TYR A 81 -0.02 10.32 9.90
N LYS A 82 -1.10 10.86 10.46
CA LYS A 82 -1.49 12.28 10.35
C LYS A 82 -0.34 13.25 10.63
N GLU A 83 0.44 13.02 11.68
CA GLU A 83 1.57 13.89 12.02
C GLU A 83 2.83 13.57 11.20
N LYS A 84 3.02 12.32 10.81
CA LYS A 84 4.18 11.87 10.03
C LYS A 84 4.12 12.30 8.57
N THR A 85 2.93 12.45 7.99
CA THR A 85 2.75 12.89 6.60
C THR A 85 3.17 14.34 6.35
N LYS A 86 3.40 15.11 7.40
CA LYS A 86 3.99 16.46 7.32
C LYS A 86 5.51 16.42 7.06
N ASP A 87 6.16 15.29 7.30
CA ASP A 87 7.60 15.09 7.07
C ASP A 87 7.86 14.56 5.66
N PRO A 88 8.59 15.31 4.80
CA PRO A 88 8.94 14.87 3.45
C PRO A 88 9.75 13.56 3.43
N ASN A 89 10.57 13.29 4.44
CA ASN A 89 11.33 12.04 4.55
C ASN A 89 10.43 10.84 4.79
N PHE A 90 9.38 10.98 5.58
CA PHE A 90 8.38 9.95 5.77
C PHE A 90 7.66 9.64 4.46
N ASN A 91 7.21 10.68 3.75
CA ASN A 91 6.51 10.52 2.47
C ASN A 91 7.40 9.84 1.42
N LYS A 92 8.70 10.18 1.40
CA LYS A 92 9.67 9.50 0.54
C LYS A 92 9.78 8.00 0.86
N LYS A 93 9.89 7.65 2.14
CA LYS A 93 9.95 6.25 2.59
C LYS A 93 8.67 5.49 2.22
N PHE A 94 7.51 6.07 2.47
CA PHE A 94 6.24 5.47 2.10
C PHE A 94 6.15 5.22 0.59
N ASN A 95 6.49 6.21 -0.22
CA ASN A 95 6.47 6.07 -1.67
C ASN A 95 7.42 4.97 -2.17
N MET A 96 8.58 4.82 -1.54
CA MET A 96 9.51 3.72 -1.87
C MET A 96 8.92 2.35 -1.52
N GLU A 97 8.32 2.19 -0.34
CA GLU A 97 7.68 0.93 0.06
C GLU A 97 6.47 0.62 -0.83
N LEU A 98 5.70 1.63 -1.20
CA LEU A 98 4.57 1.47 -2.12
C LEU A 98 5.02 1.01 -3.50
N ARG A 99 6.07 1.60 -4.06
CA ARG A 99 6.65 1.17 -5.34
C ARG A 99 7.17 -0.25 -5.29
N ARG A 100 7.85 -0.66 -4.21
CA ARG A 100 8.28 -2.05 -4.01
C ARG A 100 7.09 -3.00 -4.01
N ALA A 101 6.03 -2.66 -3.30
CA ALA A 101 4.80 -3.45 -3.28
C ALA A 101 4.15 -3.54 -4.67
N MET A 102 4.14 -2.44 -5.42
CA MET A 102 3.58 -2.40 -6.76
C MET A 102 4.38 -3.20 -7.81
N LEU A 103 5.68 -3.41 -7.60
CA LEU A 103 6.49 -4.26 -8.50
C LEU A 103 6.03 -5.73 -8.50
N ASP A 104 5.39 -6.19 -7.42
CA ASP A 104 4.81 -7.54 -7.34
C ASP A 104 3.46 -7.65 -8.05
N CYS A 105 2.91 -6.53 -8.55
CA CYS A 105 1.63 -6.50 -9.25
C CYS A 105 1.75 -7.05 -10.68
N PRO A 106 1.06 -8.17 -11.02
CA PRO A 106 1.12 -8.73 -12.38
C PRO A 106 0.45 -7.83 -13.42
N SER A 107 -0.46 -6.96 -13.00
CA SER A 107 -1.20 -6.04 -13.88
C SER A 107 -0.50 -4.72 -14.15
N LEU A 108 0.65 -4.48 -13.48
CA LEU A 108 1.46 -3.29 -13.71
C LEU A 108 2.06 -3.31 -15.12
N SER A 109 1.97 -2.18 -15.85
CA SER A 109 2.57 -2.08 -17.19
C SER A 109 4.10 -2.19 -17.13
N GLU A 110 4.72 -2.72 -18.17
CA GLU A 110 6.19 -2.78 -18.33
C GLU A 110 6.84 -1.41 -18.15
N LYS A 111 6.25 -0.37 -18.75
CA LYS A 111 6.72 1.01 -18.66
C LYS A 111 6.72 1.53 -17.21
N ASP A 112 5.65 1.27 -16.46
CA ASP A 112 5.57 1.71 -15.07
C ASP A 112 6.54 0.89 -14.20
N ARG A 113 6.71 -0.39 -14.49
CA ARG A 113 7.69 -1.26 -13.83
C ARG A 113 9.11 -0.72 -13.98
N GLU A 114 9.52 -0.38 -15.19
CA GLU A 114 10.84 0.21 -15.45
C GLU A 114 11.04 1.54 -14.71
N ILE A 115 10.01 2.38 -14.64
CA ILE A 115 10.05 3.65 -13.90
C ILE A 115 10.25 3.39 -12.41
N PHE A 116 9.49 2.47 -11.82
CA PHE A 116 9.59 2.15 -10.40
C PHE A 116 10.93 1.54 -10.03
N GLU A 117 11.46 0.62 -10.83
CA GLU A 117 12.78 0.04 -10.64
C GLU A 117 13.89 1.10 -10.70
N LYS A 118 13.82 2.00 -11.67
CA LYS A 118 14.79 3.10 -11.80
C LYS A 118 14.76 4.05 -10.62
N GLU A 119 13.60 4.32 -10.05
CA GLU A 119 13.45 5.22 -8.91
C GLU A 119 13.90 4.57 -7.59
N LEU A 120 13.74 3.25 -7.46
CA LEU A 120 14.21 2.50 -6.30
C LEU A 120 15.74 2.32 -6.26
N ASN A 121 16.41 2.44 -7.41
CA ASN A 121 17.85 2.28 -7.55
C ASN A 121 18.65 3.60 -7.51
N LYS A 122 17.99 4.73 -7.23
CA LYS A 122 18.62 6.05 -6.99
C LYS A 122 18.97 6.23 -5.51
#